data_6bfdd4fb19bfe6f731845d3dff041ed2
#
_entry.id   6bfdd4fb19bfe6f731845d3dff041ed2
#
_cell.length_a   1.000
_cell.length_b   1.000
_cell.length_c   1.000
_cell.angle_alpha   90.00
_cell.angle_beta   90.00
_cell.angle_gamma   90.00
#
_symmetry.space_group_name_H-M   'P 1'
#
loop_
_entity.id
_entity.type
_entity.pdbx_description
1 polymer ?
#
loop_
_entity_poly.entity_id
_entity_poly.type
_entity_poly.pdbx_seq_one_letter_code
_entity_poly.pdbx_strand_id
1 'polypeptide(L)'
;MKKVLSLLFLMILLIGCNSPKTPIFKDLYFGMSYDEVLSKGFCSGTETEKNGYSTYECTFSDFAGLHYNSAKLHFKNNKLAKISFYFSTEDASKQRDFSKSITSYLTEKYGRPKEVNKCVGWKDDNNTYIVYYHSDMDSSYRITYINELAIFDNELNKK
;
A
#
# COMPACT_ATOMS: atom_id res chain seq x y z
N MET A 1 50.27 0.23 13.29
CA MET A 1 49.36 -0.83 12.82
C MET A 1 48.01 -0.85 13.55
N LYS A 2 47.91 -0.65 14.88
CA LYS A 2 46.62 -0.64 15.61
C LYS A 2 45.59 0.42 15.15
N LYS A 3 46.06 1.62 14.75
CA LYS A 3 45.17 2.72 14.29
C LYS A 3 44.51 2.47 12.91
N VAL A 4 45.19 1.76 12.03
CA VAL A 4 44.68 1.43 10.67
C VAL A 4 43.62 0.36 10.76
N LEU A 5 43.76 -0.61 11.67
CA LEU A 5 42.79 -1.68 11.89
C LEU A 5 41.48 -1.14 12.44
N SER A 6 41.53 -0.11 13.32
CA SER A 6 40.34 0.56 13.87
C SER A 6 39.55 1.34 12.81
N LEU A 7 40.24 1.95 11.84
CA LEU A 7 39.59 2.69 10.74
C LEU A 7 38.89 1.74 9.76
N LEU A 8 39.49 0.57 9.51
CA LEU A 8 38.90 -0.46 8.64
C LEU A 8 37.63 -1.07 9.27
N PHE A 9 37.64 -1.26 10.60
CA PHE A 9 36.45 -1.77 11.32
C PHE A 9 35.29 -0.76 11.34
N LEU A 10 35.59 0.55 11.39
CA LEU A 10 34.57 1.60 11.34
C LEU A 10 33.93 1.71 9.95
N MET A 11 34.68 1.48 8.86
CA MET A 11 34.13 1.46 7.51
C MET A 11 33.18 0.29 7.23
N ILE A 12 33.40 -0.86 7.86
CA ILE A 12 32.53 -2.04 7.70
C ILE A 12 31.16 -1.82 8.38
N LEU A 13 31.09 -1.00 9.43
CA LEU A 13 29.83 -0.67 10.11
C LEU A 13 28.94 0.32 9.30
N LEU A 14 29.50 0.97 8.27
CA LEU A 14 28.75 1.89 7.40
C LEU A 14 28.13 1.20 6.16
N ILE A 15 28.43 -0.08 5.93
CA ILE A 15 27.68 -0.89 4.98
C ILE A 15 26.38 -1.30 5.71
N GLY A 16 25.48 -0.32 5.88
CA GLY A 16 24.15 -0.56 6.38
C GLY A 16 23.53 -1.67 5.54
N CYS A 17 23.12 -2.76 6.17
CA CYS A 17 22.32 -3.80 5.56
C CYS A 17 21.09 -3.18 4.89
N ASN A 18 21.22 -2.82 3.62
CA ASN A 18 20.06 -2.60 2.78
C ASN A 18 19.42 -3.97 2.55
N SER A 19 18.58 -4.40 3.47
CA SER A 19 17.71 -5.54 3.23
C SER A 19 16.98 -5.29 1.91
N PRO A 20 16.92 -6.27 1.00
CA PRO A 20 16.23 -6.10 -0.26
C PRO A 20 14.79 -5.67 0.02
N LYS A 21 14.41 -4.49 -0.48
CA LYS A 21 13.07 -3.96 -0.29
C LYS A 21 12.12 -4.78 -1.17
N THR A 22 11.19 -5.47 -0.55
CA THR A 22 10.19 -6.26 -1.28
C THR A 22 9.15 -5.34 -1.89
N PRO A 23 8.90 -5.41 -3.21
CA PRO A 23 7.84 -4.65 -3.85
C PRO A 23 6.47 -5.02 -3.27
N ILE A 24 5.66 -4.02 -2.94
CA ILE A 24 4.29 -4.18 -2.46
C ILE A 24 3.35 -4.32 -3.65
N PHE A 25 3.51 -3.41 -4.61
CA PHE A 25 2.71 -3.35 -5.83
C PHE A 25 3.58 -2.85 -6.97
N LYS A 26 3.73 -3.65 -8.03
CA LYS A 26 4.69 -3.39 -9.12
C LYS A 26 6.08 -3.11 -8.51
N ASP A 27 6.72 -2.03 -8.90
CA ASP A 27 8.04 -1.63 -8.40
C ASP A 27 7.98 -0.68 -7.19
N LEU A 28 6.82 -0.55 -6.55
CA LEU A 28 6.63 0.31 -5.39
C LEU A 28 6.91 -0.47 -4.10
N TYR A 29 7.63 0.16 -3.19
CA TYR A 29 7.85 -0.34 -1.83
C TYR A 29 7.70 0.79 -0.81
N PHE A 30 7.32 0.46 0.40
CA PHE A 30 7.19 1.44 1.47
C PHE A 30 8.53 2.12 1.79
N GLY A 31 8.46 3.39 2.13
CA GLY A 31 9.64 4.21 2.39
C GLY A 31 10.30 4.85 1.17
N MET A 32 9.81 4.57 -0.06
CA MET A 32 10.22 5.36 -1.23
C MET A 32 9.90 6.83 -1.02
N SER A 33 10.80 7.72 -1.47
CA SER A 33 10.48 9.15 -1.53
C SER A 33 9.49 9.44 -2.67
N TYR A 34 8.85 10.61 -2.60
CA TYR A 34 7.98 11.05 -3.69
C TYR A 34 8.74 11.12 -5.04
N ASP A 35 9.96 11.66 -5.04
CA ASP A 35 10.77 11.78 -6.26
C ASP A 35 11.12 10.41 -6.86
N GLU A 36 11.43 9.41 -6.02
CA GLU A 36 11.66 8.03 -6.47
C GLU A 36 10.40 7.44 -7.13
N VAL A 37 9.22 7.69 -6.57
CA VAL A 37 7.94 7.23 -7.14
C VAL A 37 7.62 7.97 -8.44
N LEU A 38 7.81 9.29 -8.45
CA LEU A 38 7.57 10.13 -9.63
C LEU A 38 8.45 9.72 -10.81
N SER A 39 9.72 9.38 -10.55
CA SER A 39 10.67 8.90 -11.59
C SER A 39 10.23 7.61 -12.28
N LYS A 40 9.32 6.84 -11.68
CA LYS A 40 8.73 5.62 -12.27
C LYS A 40 7.53 5.92 -13.18
N GLY A 41 7.08 7.16 -13.27
CA GLY A 41 6.00 7.59 -14.18
C GLY A 41 4.59 7.15 -13.77
N PHE A 42 4.39 6.70 -12.53
CA PHE A 42 3.07 6.23 -12.09
C PHE A 42 2.13 7.35 -11.67
N CYS A 43 2.66 8.49 -11.26
CA CYS A 43 1.86 9.58 -10.70
C CYS A 43 1.95 10.82 -11.58
N SER A 44 0.80 11.38 -11.87
CA SER A 44 0.66 12.68 -12.51
C SER A 44 -0.52 13.37 -11.83
N GLY A 45 -0.30 14.12 -10.80
CA GLY A 45 -1.43 14.73 -10.12
C GLY A 45 -1.04 15.81 -9.14
N THR A 46 -2.05 16.55 -8.73
CA THR A 46 -1.91 17.60 -7.72
C THR A 46 -1.82 16.95 -6.34
N GLU A 47 -0.88 17.45 -5.55
CA GLU A 47 -0.78 17.09 -4.14
C GLU A 47 -2.02 17.53 -3.37
N THR A 48 -2.52 16.66 -2.51
CA THR A 48 -3.56 16.98 -1.54
C THR A 48 -3.05 16.60 -0.16
N GLU A 49 -2.99 17.56 0.75
CA GLU A 49 -2.60 17.29 2.12
C GLU A 49 -3.83 17.04 2.99
N LYS A 50 -3.85 15.91 3.71
CA LYS A 50 -4.91 15.55 4.64
C LYS A 50 -4.38 14.64 5.76
N ASN A 51 -4.67 15.00 7.02
CA ASN A 51 -4.32 14.19 8.21
C ASN A 51 -2.82 13.87 8.30
N GLY A 52 -1.94 14.80 7.88
CA GLY A 52 -0.48 14.63 7.91
C GLY A 52 0.05 13.70 6.80
N TYR A 53 -0.74 13.45 5.76
CA TYR A 53 -0.32 12.76 4.55
C TYR A 53 -0.38 13.68 3.35
N SER A 54 0.69 13.71 2.56
CA SER A 54 0.66 14.18 1.19
C SER A 54 0.13 13.06 0.30
N THR A 55 -0.94 13.33 -0.42
CA THR A 55 -1.63 12.34 -1.25
C THR A 55 -1.59 12.73 -2.71
N TYR A 56 -1.20 11.79 -3.56
CA TYR A 56 -1.12 11.96 -5.01
C TYR A 56 -1.99 10.94 -5.71
N GLU A 57 -2.73 11.38 -6.71
CA GLU A 57 -3.47 10.49 -7.59
C GLU A 57 -2.55 9.91 -8.66
N CYS A 58 -2.67 8.62 -8.90
CA CYS A 58 -1.74 7.88 -9.75
C CYS A 58 -2.50 6.98 -10.71
N THR A 59 -1.90 6.71 -11.86
CA THR A 59 -2.45 5.83 -12.89
C THR A 59 -1.58 4.57 -13.02
N PHE A 60 -2.20 3.43 -12.86
CA PHE A 60 -1.61 2.12 -13.13
C PHE A 60 -2.41 1.43 -14.24
N SER A 61 -1.83 0.45 -14.92
CA SER A 61 -2.54 -0.25 -16.00
C SER A 61 -3.74 -1.05 -15.50
N ASP A 62 -3.59 -1.69 -14.35
CA ASP A 62 -4.62 -2.54 -13.74
C ASP A 62 -4.26 -2.89 -12.29
N PHE A 63 -5.23 -3.44 -11.57
CA PHE A 63 -5.04 -4.11 -10.30
C PHE A 63 -5.59 -5.55 -10.43
N ALA A 64 -4.71 -6.54 -10.49
CA ALA A 64 -5.09 -7.96 -10.61
C ALA A 64 -6.03 -8.27 -11.80
N GLY A 65 -5.83 -7.59 -12.93
CA GLY A 65 -6.71 -7.70 -14.10
C GLY A 65 -8.05 -6.97 -13.96
N LEU A 66 -8.26 -6.22 -12.88
CA LEU A 66 -9.48 -5.46 -12.63
C LEU A 66 -9.26 -3.98 -12.89
N HIS A 67 -10.24 -3.34 -13.52
CA HIS A 67 -10.25 -1.90 -13.68
C HIS A 67 -10.61 -1.23 -12.35
N TYR A 68 -9.92 -0.15 -12.02
CA TYR A 68 -10.20 0.70 -10.86
C TYR A 68 -10.51 2.14 -11.34
N ASN A 69 -11.24 2.89 -10.52
CA ASN A 69 -11.60 4.26 -10.83
C ASN A 69 -10.46 5.23 -10.54
N SER A 70 -9.81 5.07 -9.39
CA SER A 70 -8.64 5.86 -9.03
C SER A 70 -7.68 5.08 -8.12
N ALA A 71 -6.42 5.46 -8.18
CA ALA A 71 -5.39 4.98 -7.26
C ALA A 71 -4.74 6.18 -6.57
N LYS A 72 -4.45 6.05 -5.27
CA LYS A 72 -3.82 7.12 -4.49
C LYS A 72 -2.63 6.59 -3.72
N LEU A 73 -1.52 7.32 -3.82
CA LEU A 73 -0.34 7.11 -3.00
C LEU A 73 -0.28 8.15 -1.89
N HIS A 74 -0.07 7.69 -0.66
CA HIS A 74 -0.04 8.54 0.51
C HIS A 74 1.37 8.52 1.11
N PHE A 75 1.94 9.70 1.27
CA PHE A 75 3.27 9.90 1.82
C PHE A 75 3.18 10.54 3.19
N LYS A 76 3.97 10.04 4.12
CA LYS A 76 4.16 10.63 5.44
C LYS A 76 5.64 10.99 5.58
N ASN A 77 5.94 12.25 5.88
CA ASN A 77 7.31 12.74 5.93
C ASN A 77 8.11 12.40 4.65
N ASN A 78 7.50 12.66 3.49
CA ASN A 78 8.06 12.35 2.16
C ASN A 78 8.42 10.86 1.94
N LYS A 79 7.78 9.94 2.66
CA LYS A 79 7.96 8.49 2.49
C LYS A 79 6.64 7.81 2.19
N LEU A 80 6.62 6.95 1.16
CA LEU A 80 5.44 6.17 0.81
C LEU A 80 5.02 5.29 2.00
N ALA A 81 3.82 5.52 2.50
CA ALA A 81 3.27 4.85 3.67
C ALA A 81 2.01 4.04 3.36
N LYS A 82 1.26 4.41 2.31
CA LYS A 82 0.00 3.74 1.96
C LYS A 82 -0.27 3.83 0.46
N ILE A 83 -0.85 2.76 -0.10
CA ILE A 83 -1.35 2.69 -1.48
C ILE A 83 -2.82 2.32 -1.40
N SER A 84 -3.71 3.09 -2.04
CA SER A 84 -5.14 2.82 -2.05
C SER A 84 -5.67 2.75 -3.47
N PHE A 85 -6.45 1.71 -3.77
CA PHE A 85 -7.20 1.56 -5.02
C PHE A 85 -8.68 1.70 -4.71
N TYR A 86 -9.38 2.48 -5.52
CA TYR A 86 -10.80 2.77 -5.38
C TYR A 86 -11.55 2.21 -6.59
N PHE A 87 -12.62 1.52 -6.30
CA PHE A 87 -13.50 0.91 -7.29
C PHE A 87 -14.94 1.31 -6.98
N SER A 88 -15.73 1.58 -7.99
CA SER A 88 -17.15 1.80 -7.85
C SER A 88 -17.89 1.21 -9.06
N THR A 89 -19.08 0.69 -8.83
CA THR A 89 -20.00 0.27 -9.88
C THR A 89 -21.42 0.31 -9.34
N GLU A 90 -22.35 0.79 -10.14
CA GLU A 90 -23.77 0.82 -9.81
C GLU A 90 -24.47 -0.54 -10.06
N ASP A 91 -23.83 -1.43 -10.81
CA ASP A 91 -24.37 -2.74 -11.16
C ASP A 91 -24.14 -3.75 -10.02
N ALA A 92 -25.22 -4.14 -9.33
CA ALA A 92 -25.16 -5.06 -8.19
C ALA A 92 -24.62 -6.46 -8.53
N SER A 93 -24.74 -6.92 -9.77
CA SER A 93 -24.15 -8.20 -10.20
C SER A 93 -22.63 -8.08 -10.30
N LYS A 94 -22.17 -7.02 -10.93
CA LYS A 94 -20.73 -6.71 -11.03
C LYS A 94 -20.09 -6.45 -9.66
N GLN A 95 -20.84 -5.85 -8.73
CA GLN A 95 -20.37 -5.68 -7.34
C GLN A 95 -20.03 -7.02 -6.68
N ARG A 96 -20.93 -8.00 -6.77
CA ARG A 96 -20.71 -9.32 -6.17
C ARG A 96 -19.55 -10.05 -6.83
N ASP A 97 -19.49 -10.02 -8.16
CA ASP A 97 -18.42 -10.67 -8.92
C ASP A 97 -17.06 -10.03 -8.63
N PHE A 98 -17.03 -8.71 -8.54
CA PHE A 98 -15.84 -7.96 -8.15
C PHE A 98 -15.37 -8.35 -6.74
N SER A 99 -16.27 -8.28 -5.75
CA SER A 99 -15.96 -8.62 -4.35
C SER A 99 -15.40 -10.04 -4.23
N LYS A 100 -16.02 -11.00 -4.92
CA LYS A 100 -15.58 -12.39 -4.97
C LYS A 100 -14.20 -12.53 -5.62
N SER A 101 -13.99 -11.89 -6.75
CA SER A 101 -12.72 -11.96 -7.50
C SER A 101 -11.57 -11.37 -6.68
N ILE A 102 -11.77 -10.20 -6.07
CA ILE A 102 -10.78 -9.55 -5.20
C ILE A 102 -10.44 -10.40 -3.99
N THR A 103 -11.46 -10.89 -3.29
CA THR A 103 -11.25 -11.72 -2.09
C THR A 103 -10.51 -13.01 -2.43
N SER A 104 -10.87 -13.65 -3.54
CA SER A 104 -10.17 -14.85 -4.03
C SER A 104 -8.70 -14.56 -4.36
N TYR A 105 -8.44 -13.52 -5.15
CA TYR A 105 -7.08 -13.11 -5.51
C TYR A 105 -6.20 -12.80 -4.28
N LEU A 106 -6.72 -12.01 -3.34
CA LEU A 106 -5.97 -11.66 -2.15
C LEU A 106 -5.77 -12.86 -1.22
N THR A 107 -6.75 -13.76 -1.14
CA THR A 107 -6.64 -14.99 -0.34
C THR A 107 -5.65 -15.98 -0.94
N GLU A 108 -5.62 -16.12 -2.25
CA GLU A 108 -4.62 -16.95 -2.94
C GLU A 108 -3.20 -16.41 -2.71
N LYS A 109 -3.05 -15.08 -2.76
CA LYS A 109 -1.73 -14.43 -2.66
C LYS A 109 -1.21 -14.31 -1.21
N TYR A 110 -2.09 -14.03 -0.25
CA TYR A 110 -1.71 -13.67 1.12
C TYR A 110 -2.25 -14.63 2.20
N GLY A 111 -2.92 -15.71 1.78
CA GLY A 111 -3.50 -16.70 2.70
C GLY A 111 -4.85 -16.27 3.28
N ARG A 112 -5.22 -16.92 4.38
CA ARG A 112 -6.54 -16.72 4.99
C ARG A 112 -6.70 -15.31 5.59
N PRO A 113 -7.75 -14.55 5.24
CA PRO A 113 -8.01 -13.25 5.79
C PRO A 113 -8.49 -13.30 7.24
N LYS A 114 -8.39 -12.14 7.91
CA LYS A 114 -9.10 -11.85 9.17
C LYS A 114 -10.20 -10.84 8.89
N GLU A 115 -11.38 -11.09 9.44
CA GLU A 115 -12.49 -10.16 9.37
C GLU A 115 -12.53 -9.33 10.66
N VAL A 116 -12.59 -8.01 10.50
CA VAL A 116 -12.72 -7.07 11.62
C VAL A 116 -13.72 -6.00 11.23
N ASN A 117 -14.87 -5.97 11.91
CA ASN A 117 -15.99 -5.09 11.58
C ASN A 117 -16.47 -5.29 10.12
N LYS A 118 -16.46 -4.22 9.30
CA LYS A 118 -16.81 -4.25 7.87
C LYS A 118 -15.59 -4.39 6.95
N CYS A 119 -14.43 -4.72 7.47
CA CYS A 119 -13.20 -4.86 6.71
C CYS A 119 -12.73 -6.30 6.71
N VAL A 120 -12.15 -6.71 5.60
CA VAL A 120 -11.43 -7.97 5.45
C VAL A 120 -9.95 -7.63 5.28
N GLY A 121 -9.10 -8.24 6.06
CA GLY A 121 -7.68 -7.91 6.06
C GLY A 121 -6.77 -9.11 5.92
N TRP A 122 -5.69 -8.94 5.19
CA TRP A 122 -4.58 -9.87 5.05
C TRP A 122 -3.31 -9.23 5.58
N LYS A 123 -2.33 -10.07 5.87
CA LYS A 123 -0.99 -9.62 6.24
C LYS A 123 0.02 -10.45 5.47
N ASP A 124 0.98 -9.79 4.81
CA ASP A 124 2.08 -10.47 4.16
C ASP A 124 3.26 -10.73 5.12
N ASP A 125 4.26 -11.47 4.66
CA ASP A 125 5.46 -11.81 5.43
C ASP A 125 6.34 -10.58 5.75
N ASN A 126 6.13 -9.45 5.08
CA ASN A 126 6.86 -8.20 5.28
C ASN A 126 6.13 -7.23 6.23
N ASN A 127 5.14 -7.70 6.98
CA ASN A 127 4.26 -6.89 7.82
C ASN A 127 3.45 -5.82 7.06
N THR A 128 3.20 -6.02 5.76
CA THR A 128 2.25 -5.22 5.01
C THR A 128 0.84 -5.70 5.33
N TYR A 129 -0.03 -4.78 5.69
CA TYR A 129 -1.45 -5.06 5.84
C TYR A 129 -2.17 -4.68 4.57
N ILE A 130 -3.01 -5.57 4.09
CA ILE A 130 -3.89 -5.35 2.94
C ILE A 130 -5.31 -5.32 3.50
N VAL A 131 -5.99 -4.19 3.36
CA VAL A 131 -7.34 -3.99 3.86
C VAL A 131 -8.29 -3.82 2.70
N TYR A 132 -9.28 -4.68 2.63
CA TYR A 132 -10.41 -4.56 1.74
C TYR A 132 -11.60 -4.01 2.52
N TYR A 133 -12.17 -2.93 2.04
CA TYR A 133 -13.32 -2.26 2.61
C TYR A 133 -14.40 -2.13 1.53
N HIS A 134 -15.64 -2.45 1.90
CA HIS A 134 -16.83 -2.23 1.10
C HIS A 134 -17.75 -1.23 1.81
N SER A 135 -18.21 -0.22 1.09
CA SER A 135 -19.22 0.73 1.56
C SER A 135 -20.58 0.39 0.96
N ASP A 136 -21.52 0.07 1.81
CA ASP A 136 -22.92 -0.20 1.40
C ASP A 136 -23.64 1.08 0.95
N MET A 137 -23.13 2.26 1.35
CA MET A 137 -23.81 3.55 1.11
C MET A 137 -23.64 4.05 -0.33
N ASP A 138 -22.47 3.86 -0.92
CA ASP A 138 -22.11 4.41 -2.23
C ASP A 138 -21.60 3.34 -3.21
N SER A 139 -21.79 2.07 -2.87
CA SER A 139 -21.35 0.93 -3.68
C SER A 139 -19.87 1.01 -4.07
N SER A 140 -19.06 1.61 -3.21
CA SER A 140 -17.63 1.73 -3.43
C SER A 140 -16.85 0.65 -2.70
N TYR A 141 -15.71 0.31 -3.28
CA TYR A 141 -14.76 -0.65 -2.74
C TYR A 141 -13.39 0.01 -2.66
N ARG A 142 -12.66 -0.31 -1.60
CA ARG A 142 -11.30 0.19 -1.44
C ARG A 142 -10.38 -0.94 -1.01
N ILE A 143 -9.26 -1.07 -1.70
CA ILE A 143 -8.15 -1.93 -1.29
C ILE A 143 -7.01 -1.04 -0.89
N THR A 144 -6.48 -1.23 0.30
CA THR A 144 -5.40 -0.40 0.83
C THR A 144 -4.27 -1.28 1.34
N TYR A 145 -3.06 -0.99 0.89
CA TYR A 145 -1.81 -1.55 1.39
C TYR A 145 -1.21 -0.57 2.41
N ILE A 146 -0.89 -1.04 3.60
CA ILE A 146 -0.39 -0.23 4.72
C ILE A 146 0.72 -0.99 5.43
N ASN A 147 1.81 -0.32 5.80
CA ASN A 147 2.92 -0.98 6.48
C ASN A 147 2.95 -0.79 8.01
N GLU A 148 2.06 0.00 8.59
CA GLU A 148 2.05 0.31 10.02
C GLU A 148 0.76 -0.14 10.70
N LEU A 149 0.88 -0.94 11.76
CA LEU A 149 -0.24 -1.46 12.54
C LEU A 149 -1.12 -0.34 13.12
N ALA A 150 -0.49 0.74 13.62
CA ALA A 150 -1.21 1.89 14.18
C ALA A 150 -2.11 2.62 13.16
N ILE A 151 -1.78 2.55 11.87
CA ILE A 151 -2.61 3.09 10.79
C ILE A 151 -3.77 2.13 10.49
N PHE A 152 -3.52 0.84 10.56
CA PHE A 152 -4.54 -0.20 10.38
C PHE A 152 -5.65 -0.08 11.45
N ASP A 153 -5.29 0.06 12.71
CA ASP A 153 -6.25 0.25 13.81
C ASP A 153 -7.09 1.54 13.63
N ASN A 154 -6.48 2.62 13.15
CA ASN A 154 -7.18 3.87 12.86
C ASN A 154 -8.13 3.77 11.66
N GLU A 155 -7.79 3.01 10.63
CA GLU A 155 -8.67 2.81 9.46
C GLU A 155 -9.85 1.87 9.81
N LEU A 156 -9.63 0.87 10.68
CA LEU A 156 -10.70 -0.01 11.17
C LEU A 156 -11.64 0.66 12.16
N ASN A 157 -11.16 1.66 12.91
CA ASN A 157 -11.94 2.33 13.95
C ASN A 157 -12.61 3.63 13.48
N LYS A 158 -12.44 4.05 12.23
CA LYS A 158 -13.21 5.15 11.65
C LYS A 158 -14.65 4.67 11.40
N LYS A 159 -15.53 5.01 12.36
CA LYS A 159 -16.97 4.92 12.25
C LYS A 159 -17.51 6.01 11.33
#